data_05d75360d4bce23d0a5bc7c41a57cb0e
#
_entry.id   05d75360d4bce23d0a5bc7c41a57cb0e
#
_cell.length_a   1.000
_cell.length_b   1.000
_cell.length_c   1.000
_cell.angle_alpha   90.00
_cell.angle_beta   90.00
_cell.angle_gamma   90.00
#
_symmetry.space_group_name_H-M   'P 1'
#
loop_
_entity.id
_entity.type
_entity.pdbx_description
1 polymer ?
#
loop_
_entity_poly.entity_id
_entity_poly.type
_entity_poly.pdbx_seq_one_letter_code
_entity_poly.pdbx_strand_id
1 'polypeptide(L)'
;MQMKIDRGLLFTLAAAALTAACASAGGAAGPGGAGGGPRATVRLPEVTCTTGRLANQPAADSAASTLALMAALSEDARPAQYTVARETAGRAITADPGNAYPYYLAGQAALGVADYADADSLLRRAEELCPELGAYDVGRLRRGGAALAFERAQSLLQAGDTTAAVAGYETALRMDPTNYPSEFYLGLVSFGRQQTDDAVRRWRRTASIIDQMPADSSAEVMADRAGARANAINALTFAARQYLEREQGEPALALLTELTRELPNNADVAYSYALALNTQQRWRELLPAAQRAVELAPLSYGALVLLYNGYAGQSQQAVAAGQNAQASELGRQAAAIRQRHDNLPVQIEGVQVDVEGASTTVRGVAVGSGKTAPVTVEFTLHGAEGPVGTGSTTITPPAAEQQQRFELTIPNAGQVLGVTYRVTSGG
;
A
#
# COMPACT_ATOMS: atom_id res chain seq x y z
N MET A 1 15.19 3.22 28.78
CA MET A 1 16.01 2.39 27.89
C MET A 1 15.67 2.84 26.48
N GLN A 2 16.48 3.73 25.88
CA GLN A 2 16.22 4.30 24.56
C GLN A 2 16.49 3.25 23.50
N MET A 3 15.45 2.72 22.88
CA MET A 3 15.54 1.85 21.72
C MET A 3 15.91 2.70 20.50
N LYS A 4 17.15 2.59 20.05
CA LYS A 4 17.57 3.16 18.76
C LYS A 4 16.81 2.44 17.65
N ILE A 5 15.84 3.13 17.05
CA ILE A 5 15.14 2.63 15.87
C ILE A 5 16.12 2.66 14.70
N ASP A 6 16.41 1.47 14.19
CA ASP A 6 17.29 1.30 13.03
C ASP A 6 16.57 1.83 11.79
N ARG A 7 17.04 2.96 11.25
CA ARG A 7 16.49 3.61 10.05
C ARG A 7 16.52 2.73 8.79
N GLY A 8 17.21 1.59 8.86
CA GLY A 8 17.28 0.60 7.78
C GLY A 8 16.00 -0.23 7.61
N LEU A 9 15.16 -0.38 8.64
CA LEU A 9 13.97 -1.24 8.56
C LEU A 9 12.83 -0.66 7.72
N LEU A 10 12.74 0.66 7.60
CA LEU A 10 11.73 1.34 6.77
C LEU A 10 11.97 1.18 5.26
N PHE A 11 13.23 1.04 4.85
CA PHE A 11 13.58 0.86 3.44
C PHE A 11 13.45 -0.60 2.97
N THR A 12 13.54 -1.58 3.86
CA THR A 12 13.43 -2.99 3.50
C THR A 12 11.98 -3.47 3.35
N LEU A 13 11.00 -2.81 3.97
CA LEU A 13 9.57 -3.13 3.82
C LEU A 13 8.99 -2.63 2.48
N ALA A 14 9.61 -1.64 1.84
CA ALA A 14 9.12 -1.04 0.60
C ALA A 14 9.70 -1.67 -0.67
N ALA A 15 10.83 -2.39 -0.59
CA ALA A 15 11.56 -2.84 -1.77
C ALA A 15 11.11 -4.18 -2.33
N ALA A 16 10.38 -5.00 -1.59
CA ALA A 16 10.06 -6.37 -2.00
C ALA A 16 8.70 -6.55 -2.70
N ALA A 17 7.77 -5.59 -2.59
CA ALA A 17 6.37 -5.83 -2.95
C ALA A 17 5.88 -5.19 -4.26
N LEU A 18 6.71 -4.51 -5.04
CA LEU A 18 6.23 -3.73 -6.20
C LEU A 18 6.99 -3.94 -7.52
N THR A 19 7.78 -5.01 -7.65
CA THR A 19 8.47 -5.30 -8.92
C THR A 19 7.63 -6.04 -9.96
N ALA A 20 6.40 -6.50 -9.65
CA ALA A 20 5.58 -7.31 -10.54
C ALA A 20 4.47 -6.57 -11.30
N ALA A 21 4.12 -5.34 -10.93
CA ALA A 21 2.89 -4.68 -11.41
C ALA A 21 2.96 -4.08 -12.84
N CYS A 22 4.09 -4.14 -13.55
CA CYS A 22 4.24 -3.47 -14.85
C CYS A 22 4.29 -4.39 -16.08
N ALA A 23 4.13 -5.70 -15.94
CA ALA A 23 4.32 -6.63 -17.07
C ALA A 23 3.09 -6.88 -17.96
N SER A 24 1.90 -6.38 -17.64
CA SER A 24 0.66 -6.77 -18.33
C SER A 24 0.05 -5.77 -19.32
N ALA A 25 0.75 -4.68 -19.69
CA ALA A 25 0.26 -3.75 -20.71
C ALA A 25 0.86 -3.97 -22.13
N GLY A 26 1.64 -5.05 -22.33
CA GLY A 26 2.24 -5.40 -23.61
C GLY A 26 1.46 -6.47 -24.34
N GLY A 27 0.50 -6.09 -25.15
CA GLY A 27 -0.14 -6.99 -26.12
C GLY A 27 0.90 -7.55 -27.09
N ALA A 28 1.03 -8.87 -27.13
CA ALA A 28 1.92 -9.62 -27.99
C ALA A 28 1.67 -9.33 -29.49
N ALA A 29 2.64 -8.70 -30.16
CA ALA A 29 2.74 -8.74 -31.62
C ALA A 29 3.68 -9.87 -32.01
N GLY A 30 3.16 -10.90 -32.66
CA GLY A 30 3.91 -12.02 -33.21
C GLY A 30 4.83 -11.59 -34.37
N PRO A 31 5.90 -12.38 -34.67
CA PRO A 31 6.81 -12.07 -35.77
C PRO A 31 6.25 -12.51 -37.12
N GLY A 32 6.06 -11.59 -38.03
CA GLY A 32 5.60 -11.88 -39.37
C GLY A 32 6.10 -10.92 -40.44
N GLY A 33 7.06 -11.37 -41.27
CA GLY A 33 7.13 -11.11 -42.68
C GLY A 33 7.65 -9.75 -43.13
N ALA A 34 8.91 -9.76 -43.64
CA ALA A 34 9.43 -8.75 -44.55
C ALA A 34 8.63 -8.70 -45.85
N GLY A 35 7.92 -7.63 -46.12
CA GLY A 35 7.26 -7.32 -47.37
C GLY A 35 6.96 -5.82 -47.38
N GLY A 36 7.29 -5.12 -48.49
CA GLY A 36 7.15 -3.68 -48.67
C GLY A 36 5.77 -3.20 -48.23
N GLY A 37 5.75 -2.66 -47.02
CA GLY A 37 4.52 -2.23 -46.35
C GLY A 37 3.99 -0.93 -46.94
N PRO A 38 2.66 -0.80 -47.03
CA PRO A 38 2.02 0.45 -47.39
C PRO A 38 2.46 1.52 -46.39
N ARG A 39 2.72 2.74 -46.87
CA ARG A 39 2.93 3.94 -46.05
C ARG A 39 1.79 3.94 -45.02
N ALA A 40 2.16 3.88 -43.75
CA ALA A 40 1.20 3.99 -42.66
C ALA A 40 0.37 5.27 -42.91
N THR A 41 -0.86 5.11 -43.36
CA THR A 41 -1.78 6.24 -43.47
C THR A 41 -2.12 6.65 -42.07
N VAL A 42 -1.64 7.82 -41.69
CA VAL A 42 -1.97 8.44 -40.41
C VAL A 42 -3.48 8.68 -40.42
N ARG A 43 -4.21 7.92 -39.61
CA ARG A 43 -5.62 8.15 -39.41
C ARG A 43 -5.81 9.04 -38.19
N LEU A 44 -6.62 10.09 -38.36
CA LEU A 44 -7.23 10.77 -37.23
C LEU A 44 -7.91 9.74 -36.32
N PRO A 45 -7.90 9.94 -34.99
CA PRO A 45 -8.77 9.18 -34.11
C PRO A 45 -10.21 9.20 -34.66
N GLU A 46 -10.86 8.04 -34.72
CA GLU A 46 -12.25 7.91 -35.19
C GLU A 46 -13.24 8.43 -34.13
N VAL A 47 -13.11 9.71 -33.82
CA VAL A 47 -13.87 10.42 -32.78
C VAL A 47 -14.45 11.67 -33.39
N THR A 48 -15.73 11.94 -33.13
CA THR A 48 -16.40 13.19 -33.51
C THR A 48 -16.50 14.08 -32.28
N CYS A 49 -15.78 15.20 -32.27
CA CYS A 49 -15.84 16.17 -31.17
C CYS A 49 -17.20 16.89 -31.19
N THR A 50 -17.92 16.88 -30.09
CA THR A 50 -19.16 17.65 -29.88
C THR A 50 -18.88 19.13 -29.64
N THR A 51 -17.71 19.41 -29.01
CA THR A 51 -17.20 20.77 -28.79
C THR A 51 -15.77 20.84 -29.33
N GLY A 52 -15.42 21.94 -29.99
CA GLY A 52 -14.10 22.11 -30.56
C GLY A 52 -13.89 21.35 -31.87
N ARG A 53 -12.64 21.11 -32.21
CA ARG A 53 -12.26 20.58 -33.52
C ARG A 53 -11.16 19.53 -33.43
N LEU A 54 -11.29 18.47 -34.20
CA LEU A 54 -10.28 17.47 -34.48
C LEU A 54 -10.08 17.43 -36.00
N ALA A 55 -9.03 18.04 -36.50
CA ALA A 55 -8.84 18.15 -37.94
C ALA A 55 -7.37 17.95 -38.33
N ASN A 56 -7.18 17.41 -39.54
CA ASN A 56 -5.86 17.27 -40.14
C ASN A 56 -5.27 18.65 -40.46
N GLN A 57 -3.96 18.74 -40.26
CA GLN A 57 -3.13 19.88 -40.66
C GLN A 57 -1.79 19.35 -41.17
N PRO A 58 -1.13 19.97 -42.14
CA PRO A 58 0.12 19.46 -42.71
C PRO A 58 1.21 19.21 -41.66
N ALA A 59 1.37 20.10 -40.68
CA ALA A 59 2.32 19.92 -39.60
C ALA A 59 1.91 18.83 -38.61
N ALA A 60 0.61 18.70 -38.28
CA ALA A 60 0.08 17.62 -37.45
C ALA A 60 0.22 16.26 -38.17
N ASP A 61 -0.08 16.19 -39.43
CA ASP A 61 0.07 14.96 -40.23
C ASP A 61 1.55 14.52 -40.32
N SER A 62 2.48 15.49 -40.39
CA SER A 62 3.92 15.21 -40.33
C SER A 62 4.33 14.66 -38.94
N ALA A 63 3.83 15.25 -37.87
CA ALA A 63 4.09 14.75 -36.50
C ALA A 63 3.54 13.33 -36.30
N ALA A 64 2.31 13.09 -36.76
CA ALA A 64 1.67 11.79 -36.67
C ALA A 64 2.41 10.74 -37.52
N SER A 65 2.87 11.09 -38.72
CA SER A 65 3.71 10.22 -39.55
C SER A 65 5.02 9.86 -38.86
N THR A 66 5.65 10.83 -38.16
CA THR A 66 6.85 10.57 -37.35
C THR A 66 6.55 9.61 -36.20
N LEU A 67 5.46 9.81 -35.46
CA LEU A 67 5.06 8.91 -34.37
C LEU A 67 4.71 7.49 -34.86
N ALA A 68 4.08 7.34 -36.04
CA ALA A 68 3.77 6.04 -36.63
C ALA A 68 5.01 5.21 -36.97
N LEU A 69 6.17 5.84 -37.17
CA LEU A 69 7.43 5.16 -37.44
C LEU A 69 8.15 4.64 -36.18
N MET A 70 7.72 5.03 -34.97
CA MET A 70 8.43 4.70 -33.73
C MET A 70 8.60 3.20 -33.52
N ALA A 71 7.61 2.39 -33.88
CA ALA A 71 7.67 0.94 -33.75
C ALA A 71 8.77 0.29 -34.61
N ALA A 72 9.16 0.94 -35.72
CA ALA A 72 10.17 0.46 -36.64
C ALA A 72 11.59 0.96 -36.30
N LEU A 73 11.72 1.86 -35.33
CA LEU A 73 13.02 2.45 -34.96
C LEU A 73 13.66 1.67 -33.80
N SER A 74 14.99 1.67 -33.77
CA SER A 74 15.75 1.22 -32.60
C SER A 74 15.46 2.12 -31.39
N GLU A 75 15.63 1.59 -30.20
CA GLU A 75 15.37 2.35 -28.94
C GLU A 75 16.19 3.63 -28.87
N ASP A 76 17.47 3.59 -29.29
CA ASP A 76 18.38 4.75 -29.28
C ASP A 76 17.93 5.86 -30.24
N ALA A 77 17.24 5.52 -31.33
CA ALA A 77 16.79 6.49 -32.33
C ALA A 77 15.45 7.16 -31.95
N ARG A 78 14.64 6.53 -31.12
CA ARG A 78 13.29 7.01 -30.77
C ARG A 78 13.27 8.40 -30.09
N PRO A 79 14.13 8.70 -29.10
CA PRO A 79 14.08 10.00 -28.41
C PRO A 79 14.20 11.22 -29.34
N ALA A 80 15.13 11.14 -30.32
CA ALA A 80 15.32 12.21 -31.31
C ALA A 80 14.04 12.41 -32.17
N GLN A 81 13.39 11.32 -32.58
CA GLN A 81 12.18 11.39 -33.39
C GLN A 81 10.98 11.88 -32.57
N TYR A 82 10.86 11.51 -31.30
CA TYR A 82 9.84 12.09 -30.42
C TYR A 82 10.04 13.61 -30.27
N THR A 83 11.27 14.08 -30.17
CA THR A 83 11.56 15.51 -30.15
C THR A 83 11.10 16.19 -31.44
N VAL A 84 11.40 15.62 -32.62
CA VAL A 84 10.94 16.13 -33.93
C VAL A 84 9.40 16.15 -34.01
N ALA A 85 8.74 15.08 -33.58
CA ALA A 85 7.30 15.01 -33.57
C ALA A 85 6.68 16.10 -32.66
N ARG A 86 7.24 16.31 -31.46
CA ARG A 86 6.79 17.33 -30.51
C ARG A 86 6.94 18.75 -31.07
N GLU A 87 8.09 19.07 -31.65
CA GLU A 87 8.33 20.39 -32.29
C GLU A 87 7.36 20.63 -33.46
N THR A 88 7.14 19.59 -34.26
CA THR A 88 6.26 19.67 -35.43
C THR A 88 4.80 19.84 -35.02
N ALA A 89 4.34 19.11 -33.99
CA ALA A 89 3.01 19.31 -33.40
C ALA A 89 2.89 20.68 -32.75
N GLY A 90 3.95 21.20 -32.11
CA GLY A 90 4.00 22.57 -31.55
C GLY A 90 3.76 23.65 -32.60
N ARG A 91 4.33 23.49 -33.82
CA ARG A 91 4.01 24.41 -34.93
C ARG A 91 2.53 24.34 -35.36
N ALA A 92 1.95 23.15 -35.36
CA ALA A 92 0.52 22.98 -35.64
C ALA A 92 -0.38 23.63 -34.56
N ILE A 93 -0.01 23.53 -33.28
CA ILE A 93 -0.69 24.19 -32.16
C ILE A 93 -0.66 25.72 -32.35
N THR A 94 0.51 26.26 -32.71
CA THR A 94 0.65 27.71 -32.96
C THR A 94 -0.22 28.21 -34.12
N ALA A 95 -0.32 27.40 -35.17
CA ALA A 95 -1.14 27.72 -36.34
C ALA A 95 -2.65 27.64 -36.07
N ASP A 96 -3.07 26.72 -35.20
CA ASP A 96 -4.49 26.50 -34.86
C ASP A 96 -4.65 25.99 -33.44
N PRO A 97 -4.66 26.87 -32.45
CA PRO A 97 -4.76 26.52 -31.04
C PRO A 97 -6.13 25.94 -30.61
N GLY A 98 -7.14 26.02 -31.49
CA GLY A 98 -8.47 25.44 -31.28
C GLY A 98 -8.60 23.98 -31.73
N ASN A 99 -7.59 23.40 -32.35
CA ASN A 99 -7.59 22.03 -32.83
C ASN A 99 -7.00 21.06 -31.79
N ALA A 100 -7.76 20.08 -31.34
CA ALA A 100 -7.33 19.09 -30.36
C ALA A 100 -6.22 18.16 -30.84
N TYR A 101 -6.17 17.87 -32.16
CA TYR A 101 -5.27 16.87 -32.71
C TYR A 101 -3.78 17.15 -32.51
N PRO A 102 -3.26 18.36 -32.77
CA PRO A 102 -1.85 18.67 -32.47
C PRO A 102 -1.48 18.53 -30.99
N TYR A 103 -2.37 18.87 -30.06
CA TYR A 103 -2.12 18.67 -28.63
C TYR A 103 -2.03 17.19 -28.26
N TYR A 104 -2.91 16.36 -28.80
CA TYR A 104 -2.88 14.92 -28.64
C TYR A 104 -1.54 14.31 -29.11
N LEU A 105 -1.06 14.72 -30.30
CA LEU A 105 0.22 14.24 -30.85
C LEU A 105 1.42 14.76 -30.05
N ALA A 106 1.41 16.03 -29.66
CA ALA A 106 2.45 16.61 -28.82
C ALA A 106 2.54 15.92 -27.46
N GLY A 107 1.39 15.57 -26.87
CA GLY A 107 1.31 14.82 -25.63
C GLY A 107 1.91 13.43 -25.74
N GLN A 108 1.61 12.68 -26.84
CA GLN A 108 2.25 11.40 -27.12
C GLN A 108 3.76 11.53 -27.28
N ALA A 109 4.22 12.53 -28.01
CA ALA A 109 5.65 12.78 -28.20
C ALA A 109 6.34 13.15 -26.88
N ALA A 110 5.70 13.94 -26.01
CA ALA A 110 6.21 14.29 -24.68
C ALA A 110 6.35 13.06 -23.78
N LEU A 111 5.41 12.11 -23.83
CA LEU A 111 5.56 10.81 -23.15
C LEU A 111 6.81 10.07 -23.63
N GLY A 112 7.06 10.08 -24.94
CA GLY A 112 8.20 9.39 -25.54
C GLY A 112 9.57 9.96 -25.13
N VAL A 113 9.64 11.22 -24.74
CA VAL A 113 10.87 11.85 -24.18
C VAL A 113 10.86 11.92 -22.66
N ALA A 114 9.93 11.24 -22.03
CA ALA A 114 9.77 11.20 -20.56
C ALA A 114 9.52 12.59 -19.91
N ASP A 115 8.94 13.51 -20.65
CA ASP A 115 8.46 14.80 -20.13
C ASP A 115 6.97 14.67 -19.72
N TYR A 116 6.75 13.96 -18.62
CA TYR A 116 5.42 13.57 -18.16
C TYR A 116 4.57 14.78 -17.74
N ALA A 117 5.20 15.84 -17.24
CA ALA A 117 4.47 17.05 -16.81
C ALA A 117 3.89 17.80 -18.01
N ASP A 118 4.68 17.95 -19.08
CA ASP A 118 4.21 18.56 -20.32
C ASP A 118 3.19 17.65 -21.04
N ALA A 119 3.45 16.34 -21.03
CA ALA A 119 2.51 15.35 -21.57
C ALA A 119 1.12 15.45 -20.92
N ASP A 120 1.04 15.55 -19.58
CA ASP A 120 -0.23 15.73 -18.87
C ASP A 120 -0.94 17.02 -19.30
N SER A 121 -0.20 18.12 -19.38
CA SER A 121 -0.73 19.42 -19.79
C SER A 121 -1.31 19.39 -21.22
N LEU A 122 -0.55 18.82 -22.16
CA LEU A 122 -0.94 18.72 -23.56
C LEU A 122 -2.13 17.77 -23.76
N LEU A 123 -2.12 16.61 -23.13
CA LEU A 123 -3.21 15.65 -23.22
C LEU A 123 -4.51 16.16 -22.58
N ARG A 124 -4.43 16.87 -21.45
CA ARG A 124 -5.59 17.59 -20.90
C ARG A 124 -6.14 18.63 -21.86
N ARG A 125 -5.26 19.41 -22.47
CA ARG A 125 -5.70 20.41 -23.43
C ARG A 125 -6.38 19.80 -24.64
N ALA A 126 -5.90 18.65 -25.12
CA ALA A 126 -6.57 17.88 -26.15
C ALA A 126 -7.98 17.42 -25.73
N GLU A 127 -8.13 16.92 -24.50
CA GLU A 127 -9.38 16.48 -23.92
C GLU A 127 -10.35 17.65 -23.67
N GLU A 128 -9.87 18.79 -23.19
CA GLU A 128 -10.69 20.03 -23.05
C GLU A 128 -11.25 20.51 -24.39
N LEU A 129 -10.47 20.40 -25.46
CA LEU A 129 -10.87 20.79 -26.80
C LEU A 129 -11.77 19.73 -27.49
N CYS A 130 -11.63 18.46 -27.11
CA CYS A 130 -12.43 17.35 -27.63
C CYS A 130 -12.59 16.29 -26.51
N PRO A 131 -13.64 16.38 -25.67
CA PRO A 131 -13.85 15.47 -24.54
C PRO A 131 -13.91 13.99 -24.92
N GLU A 132 -14.38 13.68 -26.12
CA GLU A 132 -14.48 12.33 -26.63
C GLU A 132 -13.11 11.64 -26.79
N LEU A 133 -12.02 12.40 -26.95
CA LEU A 133 -10.65 11.88 -26.94
C LEU A 133 -10.28 11.26 -25.58
N GLY A 134 -10.86 11.75 -24.48
CA GLY A 134 -10.64 11.21 -23.13
C GLY A 134 -10.99 9.73 -23.05
N ALA A 135 -12.18 9.38 -23.53
CA ALA A 135 -12.65 7.99 -23.54
C ALA A 135 -11.98 7.15 -24.64
N TYR A 136 -11.59 7.77 -25.77
CA TYR A 136 -10.97 7.06 -26.88
C TYR A 136 -9.54 6.59 -26.57
N ASP A 137 -8.64 7.50 -26.23
CA ASP A 137 -7.22 7.16 -26.04
C ASP A 137 -6.49 8.01 -24.98
N VAL A 138 -6.85 9.26 -24.78
CA VAL A 138 -6.14 10.16 -23.85
C VAL A 138 -6.11 9.59 -22.43
N GLY A 139 -7.22 9.02 -21.95
CA GLY A 139 -7.27 8.36 -20.66
C GLY A 139 -6.27 7.20 -20.53
N ARG A 140 -6.11 6.40 -21.59
CA ARG A 140 -5.13 5.31 -21.64
C ARG A 140 -3.70 5.84 -21.64
N LEU A 141 -3.42 6.86 -22.46
CA LEU A 141 -2.10 7.51 -22.53
C LEU A 141 -1.70 8.13 -21.18
N ARG A 142 -2.64 8.80 -20.52
CA ARG A 142 -2.41 9.40 -19.21
C ARG A 142 -2.12 8.34 -18.15
N ARG A 143 -2.90 7.25 -18.10
CA ARG A 143 -2.60 6.14 -17.18
C ARG A 143 -1.23 5.50 -17.45
N GLY A 144 -0.88 5.24 -18.72
CA GLY A 144 0.44 4.75 -19.09
C GLY A 144 1.56 5.72 -18.70
N GLY A 145 1.37 7.02 -18.97
CA GLY A 145 2.30 8.07 -18.56
C GLY A 145 2.44 8.18 -17.03
N ALA A 146 1.36 8.00 -16.29
CA ALA A 146 1.39 7.96 -14.83
C ALA A 146 2.24 6.81 -14.30
N ALA A 147 2.11 5.61 -14.89
CA ALA A 147 2.94 4.46 -14.53
C ALA A 147 4.43 4.74 -14.78
N LEU A 148 4.78 5.26 -15.96
CA LEU A 148 6.16 5.61 -16.29
C LEU A 148 6.72 6.73 -15.40
N ALA A 149 5.91 7.75 -15.07
CA ALA A 149 6.30 8.81 -14.15
C ALA A 149 6.55 8.26 -12.74
N PHE A 150 5.74 7.31 -12.28
CA PHE A 150 5.93 6.60 -11.02
C PHE A 150 7.25 5.82 -11.02
N GLU A 151 7.53 5.00 -12.04
CA GLU A 151 8.78 4.21 -12.15
C GLU A 151 10.02 5.11 -12.12
N ARG A 152 9.97 6.24 -12.85
CA ARG A 152 11.05 7.23 -12.81
C ARG A 152 11.21 7.84 -11.43
N ALA A 153 10.11 8.18 -10.75
CA ALA A 153 10.14 8.71 -9.40
C ALA A 153 10.73 7.72 -8.40
N GLN A 154 10.44 6.42 -8.56
CA GLN A 154 11.07 5.35 -7.79
C GLN A 154 12.58 5.33 -7.97
N SER A 155 13.06 5.39 -9.21
CA SER A 155 14.50 5.42 -9.52
C SER A 155 15.19 6.64 -8.92
N LEU A 156 14.54 7.82 -8.96
CA LEU A 156 15.04 9.04 -8.33
C LEU A 156 15.10 8.93 -6.80
N LEU A 157 14.09 8.31 -6.19
CA LEU A 157 14.05 8.07 -4.75
C LEU A 157 15.19 7.14 -4.32
N GLN A 158 15.44 6.06 -5.08
CA GLN A 158 16.55 5.14 -4.85
C GLN A 158 17.93 5.82 -5.01
N ALA A 159 18.03 6.77 -5.94
CA ALA A 159 19.22 7.59 -6.12
C ALA A 159 19.39 8.68 -5.04
N GLY A 160 18.43 8.82 -4.12
CA GLY A 160 18.47 9.81 -3.05
C GLY A 160 17.89 11.18 -3.42
N ASP A 161 17.47 11.40 -4.65
CA ASP A 161 16.80 12.65 -5.07
C ASP A 161 15.32 12.63 -4.69
N THR A 162 15.08 12.79 -3.40
CA THR A 162 13.71 12.81 -2.84
C THR A 162 12.87 13.95 -3.39
N THR A 163 13.48 15.08 -3.76
CA THR A 163 12.74 16.24 -4.28
C THR A 163 12.20 15.96 -5.66
N ALA A 164 13.03 15.46 -6.57
CA ALA A 164 12.60 15.07 -7.90
C ALA A 164 11.64 13.87 -7.86
N ALA A 165 11.85 12.92 -6.96
CA ALA A 165 10.93 11.80 -6.76
C ALA A 165 9.52 12.25 -6.37
N VAL A 166 9.39 13.18 -5.41
CA VAL A 166 8.10 13.77 -5.01
C VAL A 166 7.41 14.41 -6.19
N ALA A 167 8.12 15.25 -6.96
CA ALA A 167 7.55 15.89 -8.15
C ALA A 167 7.07 14.86 -9.19
N GLY A 168 7.80 13.75 -9.33
CA GLY A 168 7.43 12.63 -10.20
C GLY A 168 6.15 11.92 -9.74
N TYR A 169 6.02 11.59 -8.46
CA TYR A 169 4.80 10.97 -7.89
C TYR A 169 3.59 11.92 -8.01
N GLU A 170 3.77 13.22 -7.76
CA GLU A 170 2.70 14.20 -7.93
C GLU A 170 2.28 14.33 -9.41
N THR A 171 3.23 14.20 -10.34
CA THR A 171 2.93 14.17 -11.77
C THR A 171 2.13 12.92 -12.13
N ALA A 172 2.53 11.74 -11.62
CA ALA A 172 1.76 10.51 -11.81
C ALA A 172 0.31 10.66 -11.32
N LEU A 173 0.09 11.25 -10.15
CA LEU A 173 -1.25 11.49 -9.60
C LEU A 173 -2.06 12.54 -10.38
N ARG A 174 -1.41 13.55 -10.98
CA ARG A 174 -2.10 14.48 -11.89
C ARG A 174 -2.55 13.78 -13.16
N MET A 175 -1.73 12.90 -13.71
CA MET A 175 -2.09 12.13 -14.90
C MET A 175 -3.16 11.09 -14.62
N ASP A 176 -3.03 10.36 -13.50
CA ASP A 176 -3.99 9.36 -13.04
C ASP A 176 -4.25 9.50 -11.53
N PRO A 177 -5.37 10.11 -11.12
CA PRO A 177 -5.73 10.25 -9.72
C PRO A 177 -5.94 8.92 -8.98
N THR A 178 -6.03 7.80 -9.72
CA THR A 178 -6.16 6.45 -9.15
C THR A 178 -4.82 5.71 -9.03
N ASN A 179 -3.70 6.40 -9.30
CA ASN A 179 -2.36 5.84 -9.11
C ASN A 179 -2.02 5.72 -7.62
N TYR A 180 -2.62 4.73 -6.95
CA TYR A 180 -2.43 4.47 -5.52
C TYR A 180 -0.96 4.23 -5.11
N PRO A 181 -0.05 3.65 -5.97
CA PRO A 181 1.34 3.52 -5.59
C PRO A 181 2.01 4.88 -5.32
N SER A 182 1.75 5.89 -6.16
CA SER A 182 2.29 7.24 -5.96
C SER A 182 1.80 7.86 -4.65
N GLU A 183 0.51 7.69 -4.30
CA GLU A 183 -0.03 8.14 -3.01
C GLU A 183 0.65 7.46 -1.83
N PHE A 184 0.87 6.15 -1.92
CA PHE A 184 1.57 5.39 -0.88
C PHE A 184 3.00 5.89 -0.65
N TYR A 185 3.78 6.07 -1.74
CA TYR A 185 5.17 6.54 -1.64
C TYR A 185 5.29 7.99 -1.18
N LEU A 186 4.37 8.86 -1.57
CA LEU A 186 4.28 10.20 -1.00
C LEU A 186 4.01 10.16 0.51
N GLY A 187 3.19 9.22 0.96
CA GLY A 187 2.99 8.94 2.38
C GLY A 187 4.28 8.54 3.09
N LEU A 188 5.08 7.64 2.50
CA LEU A 188 6.39 7.25 3.04
C LEU A 188 7.35 8.45 3.14
N VAL A 189 7.41 9.27 2.11
CA VAL A 189 8.26 10.49 2.11
C VAL A 189 7.80 11.46 3.19
N SER A 190 6.49 11.70 3.32
CA SER A 190 5.93 12.58 4.36
C SER A 190 6.27 12.06 5.75
N PHE A 191 6.13 10.75 5.95
CA PHE A 191 6.48 10.10 7.21
C PHE A 191 7.98 10.25 7.54
N GLY A 192 8.87 10.03 6.57
CA GLY A 192 10.30 10.24 6.73
C GLY A 192 10.68 11.69 7.08
N ARG A 193 9.86 12.65 6.65
CA ARG A 193 9.96 14.07 7.00
C ARG A 193 9.28 14.42 8.33
N GLN A 194 8.82 13.43 9.08
CA GLN A 194 8.08 13.58 10.34
C GLN A 194 6.72 14.29 10.21
N GLN A 195 6.16 14.33 9.02
CA GLN A 195 4.83 14.88 8.72
C GLN A 195 3.78 13.76 8.84
N THR A 196 3.59 13.24 10.06
CA THR A 196 2.78 12.04 10.32
C THR A 196 1.32 12.21 9.87
N ASP A 197 0.73 13.39 10.10
CA ASP A 197 -0.66 13.67 9.68
C ASP A 197 -0.81 13.62 8.16
N ASP A 198 0.17 14.10 7.39
CA ASP A 198 0.15 14.01 5.94
C ASP A 198 0.30 12.57 5.46
N ALA A 199 1.22 11.82 6.06
CA ALA A 199 1.41 10.41 5.77
C ALA A 199 0.11 9.61 5.99
N VAL A 200 -0.56 9.81 7.13
CA VAL A 200 -1.84 9.17 7.45
C VAL A 200 -2.92 9.50 6.41
N ARG A 201 -3.05 10.77 6.00
CA ARG A 201 -4.01 11.16 4.95
C ARG A 201 -3.74 10.42 3.65
N ARG A 202 -2.47 10.34 3.23
CA ARG A 202 -2.06 9.68 1.98
C ARG A 202 -2.29 8.17 2.01
N TRP A 203 -1.95 7.49 3.10
CA TRP A 203 -2.17 6.04 3.22
C TRP A 203 -3.66 5.68 3.32
N ARG A 204 -4.49 6.51 3.98
CA ARG A 204 -5.95 6.37 3.91
C ARG A 204 -6.47 6.53 2.49
N ARG A 205 -5.93 7.52 1.76
CA ARG A 205 -6.30 7.71 0.36
C ARG A 205 -5.87 6.53 -0.51
N THR A 206 -4.69 5.96 -0.26
CA THR A 206 -4.23 4.73 -0.91
C THR A 206 -5.25 3.60 -0.75
N ALA A 207 -5.64 3.30 0.49
CA ALA A 207 -6.64 2.27 0.78
C ALA A 207 -7.99 2.59 0.11
N SER A 208 -8.46 3.83 0.22
CA SER A 208 -9.73 4.27 -0.38
C SER A 208 -9.74 4.17 -1.92
N ILE A 209 -8.65 4.52 -2.59
CA ILE A 209 -8.52 4.34 -4.05
C ILE A 209 -8.68 2.86 -4.41
N ILE A 210 -7.96 1.98 -3.72
CA ILE A 210 -8.00 0.54 -3.97
C ILE A 210 -9.42 -0.02 -3.75
N ASP A 211 -10.08 0.37 -2.66
CA ASP A 211 -11.43 -0.09 -2.32
C ASP A 211 -12.51 0.38 -3.32
N GLN A 212 -12.27 1.50 -4.01
CA GLN A 212 -13.17 2.04 -5.04
C GLN A 212 -12.88 1.53 -6.44
N MET A 213 -11.76 0.84 -6.65
CA MET A 213 -11.45 0.26 -7.95
C MET A 213 -12.43 -0.86 -8.31
N PRO A 214 -12.90 -0.91 -9.57
CA PRO A 214 -13.73 -2.04 -10.02
C PRO A 214 -12.95 -3.36 -9.90
N ALA A 215 -13.68 -4.45 -9.67
CA ALA A 215 -13.07 -5.77 -9.71
C ALA A 215 -12.37 -6.00 -11.05
N ASP A 216 -11.19 -6.61 -11.00
CA ASP A 216 -10.43 -7.00 -12.20
C ASP A 216 -10.61 -8.48 -12.44
N SER A 217 -10.56 -8.90 -13.71
CA SER A 217 -10.63 -10.30 -14.09
C SER A 217 -9.30 -11.03 -13.86
N SER A 218 -8.20 -10.30 -13.71
CA SER A 218 -6.87 -10.83 -13.40
C SER A 218 -6.72 -11.09 -11.91
N ALA A 219 -6.50 -12.33 -11.54
CA ALA A 219 -6.20 -12.71 -10.15
C ALA A 219 -4.91 -12.06 -9.65
N GLU A 220 -3.92 -11.87 -10.54
CA GLU A 220 -2.65 -11.21 -10.23
C GLU A 220 -2.87 -9.73 -9.86
N VAL A 221 -3.61 -8.99 -10.67
CA VAL A 221 -3.95 -7.58 -10.39
C VAL A 221 -4.72 -7.44 -9.08
N MET A 222 -5.66 -8.36 -8.82
CA MET A 222 -6.42 -8.35 -7.56
C MET A 222 -5.52 -8.64 -6.35
N ALA A 223 -4.56 -9.56 -6.50
CA ALA A 223 -3.60 -9.87 -5.44
C ALA A 223 -2.64 -8.71 -5.15
N ASP A 224 -2.13 -8.03 -6.18
CA ASP A 224 -1.28 -6.84 -6.03
C ASP A 224 -2.01 -5.71 -5.29
N ARG A 225 -3.28 -5.46 -5.65
CA ARG A 225 -4.13 -4.47 -4.96
C ARG A 225 -4.35 -4.85 -3.49
N ALA A 226 -4.58 -6.14 -3.22
CA ALA A 226 -4.74 -6.65 -1.85
C ALA A 226 -3.46 -6.43 -1.02
N GLY A 227 -2.29 -6.73 -1.59
CA GLY A 227 -1.00 -6.48 -0.97
C GLY A 227 -0.76 -4.99 -0.69
N ALA A 228 -1.03 -4.13 -1.67
CA ALA A 228 -0.90 -2.68 -1.51
C ALA A 228 -1.83 -2.12 -0.42
N ARG A 229 -3.06 -2.63 -0.32
CA ARG A 229 -3.99 -2.26 0.75
C ARG A 229 -3.48 -2.70 2.12
N ALA A 230 -2.98 -3.92 2.24
CA ALA A 230 -2.40 -4.42 3.48
C ALA A 230 -1.20 -3.56 3.92
N ASN A 231 -0.34 -3.17 2.98
CA ASN A 231 0.79 -2.27 3.25
C ASN A 231 0.33 -0.89 3.75
N ALA A 232 -0.74 -0.33 3.18
CA ALA A 232 -1.31 0.94 3.64
C ALA A 232 -1.85 0.83 5.08
N ILE A 233 -2.52 -0.28 5.42
CA ILE A 233 -3.00 -0.56 6.78
C ILE A 233 -1.85 -0.70 7.77
N ASN A 234 -0.81 -1.44 7.42
CA ASN A 234 0.38 -1.61 8.25
C ASN A 234 1.06 -0.25 8.50
N ALA A 235 1.15 0.58 7.47
CA ALA A 235 1.70 1.94 7.58
C ALA A 235 0.84 2.84 8.50
N LEU A 236 -0.49 2.76 8.41
CA LEU A 236 -1.41 3.47 9.31
C LEU A 236 -1.25 3.00 10.76
N THR A 237 -1.16 1.69 10.99
CA THR A 237 -0.93 1.13 12.34
C THR A 237 0.41 1.58 12.90
N PHE A 238 1.44 1.62 12.07
CA PHE A 238 2.75 2.14 12.46
C PHE A 238 2.71 3.64 12.78
N ALA A 239 1.99 4.45 12.00
CA ALA A 239 1.79 5.87 12.28
C ALA A 239 1.08 6.10 13.63
N ALA A 240 0.09 5.26 13.95
CA ALA A 240 -0.57 5.34 15.25
C ALA A 240 0.40 5.10 16.41
N ARG A 241 1.32 4.15 16.27
CA ARG A 241 2.39 3.92 17.28
C ARG A 241 3.34 5.11 17.38
N GLN A 242 3.69 5.74 16.25
CA GLN A 242 4.50 6.96 16.26
C GLN A 242 3.81 8.14 16.95
N TYR A 243 2.48 8.26 16.84
CA TYR A 243 1.74 9.23 17.64
C TYR A 243 1.89 8.93 19.15
N LEU A 244 1.81 7.66 19.56
CA LEU A 244 1.99 7.27 20.97
C LEU A 244 3.40 7.58 21.48
N GLU A 245 4.44 7.29 20.69
CA GLU A 245 5.83 7.61 21.03
C GLU A 245 6.08 9.11 21.20
N ARG A 246 5.27 9.95 20.55
CA ARG A 246 5.30 11.41 20.65
C ARG A 246 4.32 11.97 21.67
N GLU A 247 3.74 11.11 22.51
CA GLU A 247 2.74 11.47 23.51
C GLU A 247 1.45 12.09 22.91
N GLN A 248 1.19 11.83 21.62
CA GLN A 248 0.01 12.29 20.90
C GLN A 248 -1.09 11.20 20.96
N GLY A 249 -1.61 10.97 22.15
CA GLY A 249 -2.54 9.86 22.41
C GLY A 249 -3.88 9.97 21.68
N GLU A 250 -4.46 11.18 21.58
CA GLU A 250 -5.76 11.37 20.92
C GLU A 250 -5.73 11.09 19.40
N PRO A 251 -4.77 11.59 18.61
CA PRO A 251 -4.62 11.19 17.21
C PRO A 251 -4.41 9.69 17.02
N ALA A 252 -3.62 9.05 17.90
CA ALA A 252 -3.41 7.60 17.87
C ALA A 252 -4.73 6.84 18.09
N LEU A 253 -5.50 7.21 19.13
CA LEU A 253 -6.78 6.58 19.43
C LEU A 253 -7.81 6.78 18.33
N ALA A 254 -7.92 7.98 17.77
CA ALA A 254 -8.84 8.25 16.68
C ALA A 254 -8.56 7.32 15.48
N LEU A 255 -7.29 7.22 15.07
CA LEU A 255 -6.87 6.35 13.97
C LEU A 255 -7.11 4.86 14.29
N LEU A 256 -6.71 4.39 15.47
CA LEU A 256 -6.86 2.99 15.86
C LEU A 256 -8.31 2.58 16.10
N THR A 257 -9.17 3.49 16.57
CA THR A 257 -10.63 3.23 16.70
C THR A 257 -11.24 2.95 15.34
N GLU A 258 -10.85 3.72 14.31
CA GLU A 258 -11.30 3.51 12.94
C GLU A 258 -10.79 2.17 12.39
N LEU A 259 -9.48 1.92 12.49
CA LEU A 259 -8.88 0.67 12.02
C LEU A 259 -9.45 -0.57 12.72
N THR A 260 -9.72 -0.52 14.03
CA THR A 260 -10.31 -1.64 14.76
C THR A 260 -11.72 -1.97 14.28
N ARG A 261 -12.51 -0.97 13.86
CA ARG A 261 -13.84 -1.17 13.30
C ARG A 261 -13.78 -1.80 11.91
N GLU A 262 -12.84 -1.34 11.08
CA GLU A 262 -12.66 -1.87 9.72
C GLU A 262 -12.04 -3.26 9.70
N LEU A 263 -11.17 -3.55 10.66
CA LEU A 263 -10.31 -4.73 10.70
C LEU A 263 -10.45 -5.49 12.03
N PRO A 264 -11.65 -5.98 12.36
CA PRO A 264 -11.94 -6.59 13.67
C PRO A 264 -11.13 -7.85 13.97
N ASN A 265 -10.54 -8.49 12.96
CA ASN A 265 -9.74 -9.71 13.06
C ASN A 265 -8.23 -9.45 12.79
N ASN A 266 -7.78 -8.20 12.90
CA ASN A 266 -6.37 -7.88 12.80
C ASN A 266 -5.76 -7.76 14.21
N ALA A 267 -4.91 -8.73 14.57
CA ALA A 267 -4.31 -8.81 15.90
C ALA A 267 -3.39 -7.63 16.21
N ASP A 268 -2.67 -7.11 15.21
CA ASP A 268 -1.74 -5.98 15.37
C ASP A 268 -2.48 -4.66 15.64
N VAL A 269 -3.58 -4.43 14.92
CA VAL A 269 -4.48 -3.29 15.16
C VAL A 269 -5.10 -3.37 16.55
N ALA A 270 -5.63 -4.53 16.95
CA ALA A 270 -6.24 -4.74 18.26
C ALA A 270 -5.22 -4.52 19.40
N TYR A 271 -4.02 -5.03 19.26
CA TYR A 271 -2.92 -4.79 20.20
C TYR A 271 -2.56 -3.30 20.30
N SER A 272 -2.40 -2.63 19.16
CA SER A 272 -2.03 -1.21 19.10
C SER A 272 -3.12 -0.31 19.72
N TYR A 273 -4.40 -0.67 19.52
CA TYR A 273 -5.52 0.03 20.15
C TYR A 273 -5.52 -0.14 21.67
N ALA A 274 -5.34 -1.37 22.16
CA ALA A 274 -5.20 -1.61 23.60
C ALA A 274 -3.99 -0.87 24.19
N LEU A 275 -2.86 -0.84 23.48
CA LEU A 275 -1.66 -0.09 23.90
C LEU A 275 -1.96 1.41 24.03
N ALA A 276 -2.68 2.00 23.06
CA ALA A 276 -3.07 3.41 23.11
C ALA A 276 -3.96 3.73 24.32
N LEU A 277 -4.92 2.85 24.62
CA LEU A 277 -5.77 3.00 25.80
C LEU A 277 -4.98 2.85 27.11
N ASN A 278 -4.00 1.95 27.14
CA ASN A 278 -3.13 1.75 28.30
C ASN A 278 -2.26 2.98 28.58
N THR A 279 -1.64 3.58 27.56
CA THR A 279 -0.82 4.80 27.73
C THR A 279 -1.63 5.96 28.25
N GLN A 280 -2.92 6.06 27.93
CA GLN A 280 -3.84 7.09 28.42
C GLN A 280 -4.58 6.68 29.70
N GLN A 281 -4.25 5.54 30.30
CA GLN A 281 -4.88 5.03 31.53
C GLN A 281 -6.40 4.92 31.45
N ARG A 282 -6.94 4.68 30.24
CA ARG A 282 -8.38 4.50 30.01
C ARG A 282 -8.81 3.06 30.34
N TRP A 283 -8.65 2.67 31.61
CA TRP A 283 -8.75 1.28 32.09
C TRP A 283 -10.07 0.59 31.77
N ARG A 284 -11.19 1.32 31.75
CA ARG A 284 -12.51 0.74 31.43
C ARG A 284 -12.61 0.29 29.97
N GLU A 285 -12.00 1.03 29.09
CA GLU A 285 -11.99 0.73 27.65
C GLU A 285 -10.84 -0.23 27.30
N LEU A 286 -9.72 -0.11 28.02
CA LEU A 286 -8.57 -1.02 27.86
C LEU A 286 -8.97 -2.49 28.09
N LEU A 287 -9.76 -2.79 29.10
CA LEU A 287 -10.06 -4.18 29.48
C LEU A 287 -10.67 -4.98 28.31
N PRO A 288 -11.79 -4.57 27.69
CA PRO A 288 -12.34 -5.30 26.52
C PRO A 288 -11.40 -5.28 25.31
N ALA A 289 -10.66 -4.18 25.08
CA ALA A 289 -9.69 -4.10 23.98
C ALA A 289 -8.53 -5.08 24.16
N ALA A 290 -7.98 -5.18 25.36
CA ALA A 290 -6.91 -6.11 25.69
C ALA A 290 -7.39 -7.58 25.68
N GLN A 291 -8.63 -7.84 26.12
CA GLN A 291 -9.25 -9.17 25.96
C GLN A 291 -9.30 -9.57 24.48
N ARG A 292 -9.74 -8.66 23.62
CA ARG A 292 -9.77 -8.92 22.18
C ARG A 292 -8.39 -9.17 21.61
N ALA A 293 -7.36 -8.39 21.98
CA ALA A 293 -6.00 -8.62 21.55
C ALA A 293 -5.46 -10.00 21.95
N VAL A 294 -5.76 -10.48 23.17
CA VAL A 294 -5.39 -11.81 23.65
C VAL A 294 -6.18 -12.92 22.94
N GLU A 295 -7.44 -12.70 22.60
CA GLU A 295 -8.23 -13.67 21.79
C GLU A 295 -7.61 -13.87 20.40
N LEU A 296 -7.19 -12.79 19.75
CA LEU A 296 -6.61 -12.82 18.41
C LEU A 296 -5.15 -13.34 18.41
N ALA A 297 -4.42 -13.13 19.51
CA ALA A 297 -3.01 -13.47 19.65
C ALA A 297 -2.70 -14.03 21.07
N PRO A 298 -3.10 -15.27 21.38
CA PRO A 298 -3.09 -15.81 22.75
C PRO A 298 -1.69 -16.08 23.35
N LEU A 299 -0.65 -16.09 22.52
CA LEU A 299 0.76 -16.22 22.95
C LEU A 299 1.52 -14.88 22.91
N SER A 300 0.81 -13.78 22.68
CA SER A 300 1.40 -12.44 22.73
C SER A 300 1.65 -12.02 24.19
N TYR A 301 2.93 -11.92 24.56
CA TYR A 301 3.34 -11.38 25.85
C TYR A 301 2.76 -9.99 26.10
N GLY A 302 2.91 -9.10 25.12
CA GLY A 302 2.42 -7.71 25.23
C GLY A 302 0.91 -7.63 25.44
N ALA A 303 0.13 -8.47 24.75
CA ALA A 303 -1.33 -8.47 24.90
C ALA A 303 -1.75 -8.92 26.32
N LEU A 304 -1.08 -9.92 26.89
CA LEU A 304 -1.33 -10.36 28.25
C LEU A 304 -0.94 -9.30 29.28
N VAL A 305 0.16 -8.56 29.06
CA VAL A 305 0.54 -7.42 29.93
C VAL A 305 -0.54 -6.33 29.87
N LEU A 306 -1.05 -5.98 28.71
CA LEU A 306 -2.13 -5.00 28.58
C LEU A 306 -3.41 -5.47 29.29
N LEU A 307 -3.75 -6.74 29.19
CA LEU A 307 -4.91 -7.31 29.88
C LEU A 307 -4.71 -7.29 31.39
N TYR A 308 -3.52 -7.64 31.89
CA TYR A 308 -3.16 -7.48 33.30
C TYR A 308 -3.34 -6.02 33.77
N ASN A 309 -2.81 -5.07 33.00
CA ASN A 309 -2.90 -3.64 33.32
C ASN A 309 -4.35 -3.16 33.39
N GLY A 310 -5.21 -3.64 32.47
CA GLY A 310 -6.65 -3.33 32.48
C GLY A 310 -7.34 -3.76 33.76
N TYR A 311 -7.11 -4.99 34.22
CA TYR A 311 -7.65 -5.48 35.50
C TYR A 311 -7.04 -4.75 36.70
N ALA A 312 -5.73 -4.57 36.74
CA ALA A 312 -5.04 -3.90 37.83
C ALA A 312 -5.46 -2.43 37.96
N GLY A 313 -5.53 -1.70 36.84
CA GLY A 313 -5.97 -0.30 36.84
C GLY A 313 -7.43 -0.13 37.28
N GLN A 314 -8.33 -0.99 36.83
CA GLN A 314 -9.71 -0.98 37.33
C GLN A 314 -9.80 -1.37 38.81
N SER A 315 -8.99 -2.32 39.29
CA SER A 315 -8.91 -2.66 40.70
C SER A 315 -8.50 -1.46 41.55
N GLN A 316 -7.49 -0.70 41.13
CA GLN A 316 -7.06 0.53 41.80
C GLN A 316 -8.18 1.58 41.83
N GLN A 317 -8.90 1.77 40.72
CA GLN A 317 -10.06 2.68 40.69
C GLN A 317 -11.17 2.24 41.66
N ALA A 318 -11.44 0.93 41.74
CA ALA A 318 -12.43 0.39 42.68
C ALA A 318 -12.03 0.57 44.13
N VAL A 319 -10.72 0.42 44.49
CA VAL A 319 -10.21 0.74 45.81
C VAL A 319 -10.46 2.21 46.13
N ALA A 320 -10.09 3.12 45.22
CA ALA A 320 -10.28 4.55 45.40
C ALA A 320 -11.75 4.96 45.59
N ALA A 321 -12.67 4.18 45.00
CA ALA A 321 -14.13 4.34 45.13
C ALA A 321 -14.73 3.61 46.32
N GLY A 322 -13.93 2.97 47.19
CA GLY A 322 -14.41 2.20 48.34
C GLY A 322 -15.08 0.87 48.01
N GLN A 323 -14.99 0.40 46.78
CA GLN A 323 -15.62 -0.82 46.25
C GLN A 323 -14.72 -2.05 46.49
N ASN A 324 -14.43 -2.36 47.76
CA ASN A 324 -13.42 -3.34 48.14
C ASN A 324 -13.68 -4.77 47.59
N ALA A 325 -14.94 -5.21 47.51
CA ALA A 325 -15.29 -6.51 46.95
C ALA A 325 -14.95 -6.58 45.47
N GLN A 326 -15.29 -5.55 44.71
CA GLN A 326 -14.97 -5.46 43.27
C GLN A 326 -13.47 -5.37 43.04
N ALA A 327 -12.77 -4.55 43.86
CA ALA A 327 -11.33 -4.44 43.80
C ALA A 327 -10.62 -5.80 44.00
N SER A 328 -11.09 -6.57 44.99
CA SER A 328 -10.55 -7.91 45.28
C SER A 328 -10.80 -8.90 44.13
N GLU A 329 -11.96 -8.85 43.48
CA GLU A 329 -12.27 -9.68 42.32
C GLU A 329 -11.38 -9.35 41.13
N LEU A 330 -11.27 -8.06 40.78
CA LEU A 330 -10.40 -7.57 39.70
C LEU A 330 -8.92 -7.92 39.98
N GLY A 331 -8.48 -7.81 41.24
CA GLY A 331 -7.16 -8.20 41.66
C GLY A 331 -6.87 -9.70 41.49
N ARG A 332 -7.86 -10.59 41.75
CA ARG A 332 -7.74 -12.03 41.48
C ARG A 332 -7.63 -12.29 39.98
N GLN A 333 -8.40 -11.60 39.15
CA GLN A 333 -8.33 -11.72 37.69
C GLN A 333 -6.98 -11.26 37.17
N ALA A 334 -6.46 -10.14 37.66
CA ALA A 334 -5.10 -9.68 37.32
C ALA A 334 -4.03 -10.75 37.66
N ALA A 335 -4.12 -11.33 38.88
CA ALA A 335 -3.20 -12.38 39.31
C ALA A 335 -3.28 -13.64 38.41
N ALA A 336 -4.48 -14.04 37.98
CA ALA A 336 -4.66 -15.16 37.03
C ALA A 336 -4.03 -14.87 35.66
N ILE A 337 -4.16 -13.65 35.16
CA ILE A 337 -3.50 -13.24 33.89
C ILE A 337 -1.98 -13.26 34.05
N ARG A 338 -1.46 -12.77 35.15
CA ARG A 338 -0.02 -12.84 35.46
C ARG A 338 0.48 -14.30 35.50
N GLN A 339 -0.25 -15.19 36.14
CA GLN A 339 0.09 -16.62 36.17
C GLN A 339 0.06 -17.23 34.76
N ARG A 340 -0.93 -16.87 33.92
CA ARG A 340 -0.98 -17.29 32.52
C ARG A 340 0.22 -16.80 31.73
N HIS A 341 0.59 -15.53 31.90
CA HIS A 341 1.75 -14.92 31.30
C HIS A 341 3.05 -15.65 31.68
N ASP A 342 3.27 -15.92 33.00
CA ASP A 342 4.48 -16.58 33.52
C ASP A 342 4.56 -18.07 33.07
N ASN A 343 3.44 -18.66 32.65
CA ASN A 343 3.35 -20.05 32.19
C ASN A 343 3.21 -20.18 30.67
N LEU A 344 3.38 -19.13 29.88
CA LEU A 344 3.37 -19.26 28.43
C LEU A 344 4.38 -20.33 27.97
N PRO A 345 4.00 -21.25 27.07
CA PRO A 345 4.93 -22.25 26.54
C PRO A 345 6.00 -21.61 25.66
N VAL A 346 5.63 -20.59 24.91
CA VAL A 346 6.46 -19.76 24.06
C VAL A 346 5.76 -18.41 23.90
N GLN A 347 6.52 -17.34 23.70
CA GLN A 347 5.96 -16.04 23.34
C GLN A 347 6.07 -15.85 21.84
N ILE A 348 5.04 -15.30 21.21
CA ILE A 348 5.05 -14.93 19.79
C ILE A 348 4.95 -13.43 19.69
N GLU A 349 5.93 -12.82 19.02
CA GLU A 349 6.06 -11.38 18.86
C GLU A 349 6.25 -11.02 17.39
N GLY A 350 5.89 -9.76 17.04
CA GLY A 350 6.21 -9.18 15.73
C GLY A 350 5.65 -9.96 14.56
N VAL A 351 4.43 -10.50 14.69
CA VAL A 351 3.78 -11.21 13.57
C VAL A 351 3.53 -10.23 12.44
N GLN A 352 4.11 -10.52 11.28
CA GLN A 352 3.98 -9.77 10.04
C GLN A 352 3.40 -10.64 8.95
N VAL A 353 2.66 -10.04 8.04
CA VAL A 353 2.05 -10.68 6.88
C VAL A 353 2.57 -10.03 5.63
N ASP A 354 3.06 -10.85 4.72
CA ASP A 354 3.56 -10.44 3.41
C ASP A 354 2.74 -11.17 2.35
N VAL A 355 1.92 -10.42 1.62
CA VAL A 355 0.96 -10.98 0.66
C VAL A 355 1.57 -10.93 -0.73
N GLU A 356 1.82 -12.09 -1.33
CA GLU A 356 2.36 -12.24 -2.68
C GLU A 356 1.42 -13.09 -3.54
N GLY A 357 0.63 -12.43 -4.37
CA GLY A 357 -0.32 -13.12 -5.25
C GLY A 357 -1.35 -13.95 -4.46
N ALA A 358 -1.43 -15.23 -4.75
CA ALA A 358 -2.32 -16.19 -4.09
C ALA A 358 -1.70 -16.86 -2.86
N SER A 359 -0.63 -16.32 -2.32
CA SER A 359 0.01 -16.81 -1.11
C SER A 359 0.35 -15.67 -0.15
N THR A 360 0.37 -15.98 1.12
CA THR A 360 0.72 -15.05 2.18
C THR A 360 1.78 -15.68 3.06
N THR A 361 2.88 -15.00 3.23
CA THR A 361 3.94 -15.40 4.16
C THR A 361 3.70 -14.73 5.51
N VAL A 362 3.50 -15.52 6.55
CA VAL A 362 3.42 -15.09 7.94
C VAL A 362 4.80 -15.26 8.56
N ARG A 363 5.37 -14.18 9.06
CA ARG A 363 6.65 -14.17 9.77
C ARG A 363 6.45 -13.71 11.19
N GLY A 364 7.27 -14.23 12.11
CA GLY A 364 7.25 -13.80 13.49
C GLY A 364 8.50 -14.23 14.24
N VAL A 365 8.54 -13.83 15.50
CA VAL A 365 9.62 -14.19 16.42
C VAL A 365 9.04 -15.01 17.58
N ALA A 366 9.57 -16.20 17.78
CA ALA A 366 9.31 -16.99 18.96
C ALA A 366 10.36 -16.65 20.02
N VAL A 367 9.92 -16.31 21.23
CA VAL A 367 10.79 -16.01 22.36
C VAL A 367 10.63 -17.11 23.41
N GLY A 368 11.73 -17.66 23.87
CA GLY A 368 11.74 -18.76 24.82
C GLY A 368 11.29 -18.36 26.21
N SER A 369 10.42 -19.17 26.80
CA SER A 369 9.91 -19.02 28.17
C SER A 369 10.58 -19.98 29.18
N GLY A 370 11.59 -20.70 28.76
CA GLY A 370 12.21 -21.79 29.57
C GLY A 370 11.47 -23.11 29.48
N LYS A 371 10.39 -23.20 28.70
CA LYS A 371 9.73 -24.48 28.38
C LYS A 371 10.40 -25.11 27.15
N THR A 372 10.28 -26.40 26.97
CA THR A 372 10.94 -27.16 25.89
C THR A 372 9.96 -27.93 25.02
N ALA A 373 8.71 -28.09 25.46
CA ALA A 373 7.70 -28.83 24.71
C ALA A 373 7.33 -28.09 23.43
N PRO A 374 7.34 -28.71 22.24
CA PRO A 374 6.91 -28.09 20.99
C PRO A 374 5.44 -27.63 21.05
N VAL A 375 5.17 -26.53 20.45
CA VAL A 375 3.82 -25.90 20.38
C VAL A 375 3.39 -25.79 18.93
N THR A 376 2.26 -26.38 18.58
CA THR A 376 1.67 -26.21 17.25
C THR A 376 0.73 -25.02 17.26
N VAL A 377 1.01 -24.08 16.36
CA VAL A 377 0.24 -22.84 16.21
C VAL A 377 -0.40 -22.84 14.82
N GLU A 378 -1.72 -22.64 14.79
CA GLU A 378 -2.49 -22.47 13.57
C GLU A 378 -2.74 -20.98 13.35
N PHE A 379 -2.33 -20.49 12.21
CA PHE A 379 -2.59 -19.13 11.75
C PHE A 379 -3.79 -19.12 10.82
N THR A 380 -4.65 -18.13 10.99
CA THR A 380 -5.82 -17.88 10.13
C THR A 380 -5.68 -16.51 9.51
N LEU A 381 -5.70 -16.46 8.18
CA LEU A 381 -5.77 -15.23 7.40
C LEU A 381 -7.25 -14.83 7.25
N HIS A 382 -7.56 -13.57 7.50
CA HIS A 382 -8.92 -13.04 7.43
C HIS A 382 -9.06 -12.04 6.29
N GLY A 383 -10.10 -12.21 5.49
CA GLY A 383 -10.60 -11.23 4.53
C GLY A 383 -11.80 -10.46 5.07
N ALA A 384 -12.48 -9.70 4.19
CA ALA A 384 -13.66 -8.91 4.56
C ALA A 384 -14.86 -9.78 5.02
N GLU A 385 -15.03 -10.94 4.39
CA GLU A 385 -16.18 -11.83 4.62
C GLU A 385 -15.87 -13.01 5.53
N GLY A 386 -14.63 -13.15 6.00
CA GLY A 386 -14.21 -14.25 6.86
C GLY A 386 -12.81 -14.80 6.55
N PRO A 387 -12.50 -16.03 6.98
CA PRO A 387 -11.22 -16.66 6.71
C PRO A 387 -10.97 -16.88 5.22
N VAL A 388 -9.75 -16.52 4.77
CA VAL A 388 -9.30 -16.68 3.37
C VAL A 388 -8.12 -17.63 3.23
N GLY A 389 -7.58 -18.12 4.33
CA GLY A 389 -6.52 -19.13 4.36
C GLY A 389 -6.18 -19.55 5.78
N THR A 390 -5.70 -20.77 5.92
CA THR A 390 -5.19 -21.31 7.21
C THR A 390 -3.93 -22.09 6.98
N GLY A 391 -3.03 -22.07 7.96
CA GLY A 391 -1.82 -22.85 7.95
C GLY A 391 -1.27 -23.06 9.36
N SER A 392 -0.55 -24.13 9.59
CA SER A 392 0.00 -24.46 10.90
C SER A 392 1.50 -24.62 10.84
N THR A 393 2.16 -24.24 11.92
CA THR A 393 3.59 -24.52 12.13
C THR A 393 3.82 -25.00 13.55
N THR A 394 4.84 -25.87 13.72
CA THR A 394 5.25 -26.31 15.05
C THR A 394 6.51 -25.55 15.46
N ILE A 395 6.40 -24.83 16.56
CA ILE A 395 7.47 -24.02 17.13
C ILE A 395 8.07 -24.82 18.30
N THR A 396 9.35 -25.14 18.19
CA THR A 396 10.12 -25.61 19.34
C THR A 396 10.61 -24.39 20.11
N PRO A 397 10.18 -24.18 21.37
CA PRO A 397 10.59 -23.00 22.11
C PRO A 397 12.11 -22.91 22.19
N PRO A 398 12.72 -21.75 21.86
CA PRO A 398 14.14 -21.54 22.07
C PRO A 398 14.47 -21.51 23.58
N ALA A 399 15.75 -21.50 23.95
CA ALA A 399 16.13 -21.34 25.34
C ALA A 399 15.55 -20.04 25.93
N ALA A 400 15.41 -19.96 27.25
CA ALA A 400 14.83 -18.82 27.92
C ALA A 400 15.45 -17.48 27.42
N GLU A 401 14.62 -16.53 27.11
CA GLU A 401 14.98 -15.19 26.58
C GLU A 401 15.66 -15.19 25.20
N GLN A 402 15.93 -16.35 24.60
CA GLN A 402 16.43 -16.44 23.23
C GLN A 402 15.29 -16.26 22.23
N GLN A 403 15.65 -15.73 21.07
CA GLN A 403 14.73 -15.45 19.98
C GLN A 403 15.01 -16.37 18.80
N GLN A 404 13.96 -16.89 18.19
CA GLN A 404 14.00 -17.67 16.97
C GLN A 404 12.95 -17.15 15.99
N ARG A 405 13.38 -16.81 14.77
CA ARG A 405 12.42 -16.44 13.70
C ARG A 405 11.73 -17.68 13.18
N PHE A 406 10.46 -17.53 12.85
CA PHE A 406 9.70 -18.51 12.10
C PHE A 406 9.05 -17.86 10.88
N GLU A 407 8.80 -18.70 9.89
CA GLU A 407 8.14 -18.31 8.66
C GLU A 407 7.20 -19.43 8.23
N LEU A 408 6.01 -19.04 7.73
CA LEU A 408 4.99 -19.95 7.24
C LEU A 408 4.30 -19.34 6.04
N THR A 409 4.30 -20.04 4.90
CA THR A 409 3.55 -19.62 3.72
C THR A 409 2.18 -20.30 3.71
N ILE A 410 1.12 -19.51 3.58
CA ILE A 410 -0.27 -19.96 3.58
C ILE A 410 -0.90 -19.56 2.25
N PRO A 411 -1.49 -20.50 1.48
CA PRO A 411 -2.31 -20.15 0.33
C PRO A 411 -3.51 -19.31 0.78
N ASN A 412 -3.83 -18.24 0.03
CA ASN A 412 -4.98 -17.40 0.32
C ASN A 412 -5.92 -17.26 -0.89
N ALA A 413 -7.22 -17.30 -0.62
CA ALA A 413 -8.28 -17.16 -1.61
C ALA A 413 -8.93 -15.78 -1.51
N GLY A 414 -8.14 -14.70 -1.65
CA GLY A 414 -8.66 -13.33 -1.61
C GLY A 414 -7.81 -12.36 -0.81
N GLN A 415 -8.36 -11.18 -0.59
CA GLN A 415 -7.69 -10.11 0.14
C GLN A 415 -7.48 -10.45 1.62
N VAL A 416 -6.24 -10.33 2.10
CA VAL A 416 -5.90 -10.52 3.51
C VAL A 416 -5.94 -9.16 4.22
N LEU A 417 -6.80 -9.05 5.23
CA LEU A 417 -7.00 -7.85 6.05
C LEU A 417 -6.48 -8.00 7.48
N GLY A 418 -6.18 -9.24 7.89
CA GLY A 418 -5.66 -9.51 9.22
C GLY A 418 -5.21 -10.94 9.37
N VAL A 419 -4.44 -11.19 10.41
CA VAL A 419 -4.01 -12.52 10.82
C VAL A 419 -4.31 -12.71 12.30
N THR A 420 -4.81 -13.90 12.62
CA THR A 420 -4.98 -14.37 14.00
C THR A 420 -4.30 -15.71 14.15
N TYR A 421 -4.07 -16.15 15.37
CA TYR A 421 -3.56 -17.48 15.58
C TYR A 421 -4.10 -18.12 16.87
N ARG A 422 -4.07 -19.45 16.92
CA ARG A 422 -4.42 -20.24 18.10
C ARG A 422 -3.44 -21.39 18.31
N VAL A 423 -3.34 -21.83 19.55
CA VAL A 423 -2.60 -23.04 19.89
C VAL A 423 -3.49 -24.24 19.64
N THR A 424 -3.01 -25.22 18.87
CA THR A 424 -3.76 -26.45 18.54
C THR A 424 -3.22 -27.68 19.26
N SER A 425 -1.94 -27.71 19.62
CA SER A 425 -1.35 -28.77 20.44
C SER A 425 -0.07 -28.29 21.11
N GLY A 426 0.25 -28.84 22.28
CA GLY A 426 1.46 -28.53 23.07
C GLY A 426 1.24 -27.27 23.94
N GLY A 427 1.24 -27.44 25.25
CA GLY A 427 1.09 -26.34 26.22
C GLY A 427 1.14 -26.93 27.64
#